data_9f72b4eac0396daba72e47d537ea5710
#
_entry.id   9f72b4eac0396daba72e47d537ea5710
#
_cell.length_a   1.000
_cell.length_b   1.000
_cell.length_c   1.000
_cell.angle_alpha   90.00
_cell.angle_beta   90.00
_cell.angle_gamma   90.00
#
_symmetry.space_group_name_H-M   'P 1'
#
loop_
_entity.id
_entity.type
_entity.pdbx_description
1 polymer ?
#
loop_
_entity_poly.entity_id
_entity_poly.type
_entity_poly.pdbx_seq_one_letter_code
_entity_poly.pdbx_strand_id
1 'polypeptide(L)'
;MRRITLVLIIGFVVALVGLIALSLWLVPQDTNPAFAVATDFSRAALRGHEADAAAVLSPELAAYVAENCPDGAVTACIGGYIPDDWGDLVDVVYRRSVLQDSGRAWDIQTFASFQHGQGFSGVCIYLRAENPTPANADGWKITRWAGWVSCDVENKGLDALRTDPDAPNHAP
;
A
#
# COMPACT_ATOMS: atom_id res chain seq x y z
N MET A 1 28.09 -42.70 19.30
CA MET A 1 27.70 -41.31 19.54
C MET A 1 27.42 -40.52 18.25
N ARG A 2 28.32 -40.50 17.24
CA ARG A 2 28.17 -39.69 16.01
C ARG A 2 26.90 -39.97 15.16
N ARG A 3 26.44 -41.25 15.10
CA ARG A 3 25.21 -41.59 14.34
C ARG A 3 23.92 -41.11 15.02
N ILE A 4 23.86 -41.16 16.34
CA ILE A 4 22.68 -40.68 17.10
C ILE A 4 22.55 -39.16 16.98
N THR A 5 23.67 -38.45 17.07
CA THR A 5 23.69 -36.99 16.90
C THR A 5 23.22 -36.58 15.50
N LEU A 6 23.64 -37.31 14.46
CA LEU A 6 23.22 -37.04 13.08
C LEU A 6 21.71 -37.25 12.89
N VAL A 7 21.16 -38.32 13.46
CA VAL A 7 19.71 -38.62 13.38
C VAL A 7 18.90 -37.54 14.10
N LEU A 8 19.37 -37.04 15.26
CA LEU A 8 18.70 -35.97 15.99
C LEU A 8 18.72 -34.64 15.23
N ILE A 9 19.85 -34.33 14.58
CA ILE A 9 19.96 -33.09 13.77
C ILE A 9 19.01 -33.16 12.56
N ILE A 10 18.99 -34.28 11.85
CA ILE A 10 18.09 -34.46 10.70
C ILE A 10 16.63 -34.39 11.16
N GLY A 11 16.26 -35.01 12.25
CA GLY A 11 14.92 -34.97 12.81
C GLY A 11 14.48 -33.55 13.19
N PHE A 12 15.40 -32.78 13.79
CA PHE A 12 15.14 -31.38 14.14
C PHE A 12 14.95 -30.50 12.89
N VAL A 13 15.80 -30.66 11.88
CA VAL A 13 15.66 -29.87 10.62
C VAL A 13 14.34 -30.19 9.91
N VAL A 14 13.97 -31.47 9.83
CA VAL A 14 12.71 -31.90 9.21
C VAL A 14 11.52 -31.32 9.98
N ALA A 15 11.55 -31.35 11.32
CA ALA A 15 10.50 -30.77 12.15
C ALA A 15 10.40 -29.23 11.96
N LEU A 16 11.54 -28.56 11.86
CA LEU A 16 11.58 -27.11 11.63
C LEU A 16 11.01 -26.72 10.27
N VAL A 17 11.41 -27.43 9.20
CA VAL A 17 10.88 -27.23 7.85
C VAL A 17 9.39 -27.55 7.80
N GLY A 18 8.93 -28.60 8.47
CA GLY A 18 7.52 -28.93 8.59
C GLY A 18 6.70 -27.86 9.30
N LEU A 19 7.23 -27.28 10.38
CA LEU A 19 6.59 -26.15 11.09
C LEU A 19 6.50 -24.90 10.22
N ILE A 20 7.55 -24.56 9.47
CA ILE A 20 7.54 -23.43 8.54
C ILE A 20 6.52 -23.66 7.43
N ALA A 21 6.52 -24.83 6.81
CA ALA A 21 5.56 -25.16 5.77
C ALA A 21 4.11 -25.11 6.27
N LEU A 22 3.88 -25.65 7.49
CA LEU A 22 2.56 -25.62 8.12
C LEU A 22 2.12 -24.19 8.45
N SER A 23 3.02 -23.32 8.95
CA SER A 23 2.70 -21.94 9.24
C SER A 23 2.38 -21.15 7.97
N LEU A 24 3.08 -21.37 6.87
CA LEU A 24 2.80 -20.77 5.57
C LEU A 24 1.44 -21.23 4.99
N TRP A 25 1.02 -22.44 5.31
CA TRP A 25 -0.24 -23.00 4.85
C TRP A 25 -1.42 -22.56 5.72
N LEU A 26 -1.20 -22.35 7.02
CA LEU A 26 -2.22 -21.91 7.98
C LEU A 26 -2.42 -20.38 8.04
N VAL A 27 -1.45 -19.60 7.56
CA VAL A 27 -1.63 -18.14 7.43
C VAL A 27 -2.53 -17.89 6.22
N PRO A 28 -3.77 -17.39 6.40
CA PRO A 28 -4.62 -17.04 5.28
C PRO A 28 -3.87 -16.04 4.40
N GLN A 29 -3.64 -16.39 3.15
CA GLN A 29 -3.10 -15.48 2.14
C GLN A 29 -4.18 -14.51 1.63
N ASP A 30 -5.35 -14.49 2.28
CA ASP A 30 -6.47 -13.63 1.91
C ASP A 30 -6.18 -12.19 2.30
N THR A 31 -5.24 -11.60 1.57
CA THR A 31 -5.09 -10.15 1.55
C THR A 31 -6.33 -9.61 0.86
N ASN A 32 -7.12 -8.79 1.55
CA ASN A 32 -8.28 -8.15 0.94
C ASN A 32 -7.83 -7.48 -0.37
N PRO A 33 -8.49 -7.76 -1.52
CA PRO A 33 -8.07 -7.21 -2.81
C PRO A 33 -7.96 -5.68 -2.82
N ALA A 34 -8.75 -4.99 -2.01
CA ALA A 34 -8.63 -3.54 -1.84
C ALA A 34 -7.23 -3.12 -1.34
N PHE A 35 -6.63 -3.92 -0.44
CA PHE A 35 -5.30 -3.60 0.11
C PHE A 35 -4.19 -3.87 -0.90
N ALA A 36 -4.34 -4.92 -1.71
CA ALA A 36 -3.44 -5.21 -2.82
C ALA A 36 -3.45 -4.06 -3.83
N VAL A 37 -4.64 -3.65 -4.28
CA VAL A 37 -4.79 -2.51 -5.21
C VAL A 37 -4.16 -1.23 -4.65
N ALA A 38 -4.35 -0.92 -3.37
CA ALA A 38 -3.77 0.27 -2.74
C ALA A 38 -2.23 0.21 -2.66
N THR A 39 -1.66 -0.94 -2.31
CA THR A 39 -0.20 -1.11 -2.25
C THR A 39 0.43 -1.11 -3.64
N ASP A 40 -0.20 -1.77 -4.62
CA ASP A 40 0.29 -1.82 -5.99
C ASP A 40 0.19 -0.45 -6.68
N PHE A 41 -0.90 0.28 -6.46
CA PHE A 41 -1.03 1.68 -6.89
C PHE A 41 0.09 2.54 -6.33
N SER A 42 0.29 2.52 -5.00
CA SER A 42 1.32 3.33 -4.35
C SER A 42 2.72 2.96 -4.86
N ARG A 43 2.98 1.66 -5.05
CA ARG A 43 4.26 1.17 -5.59
C ARG A 43 4.48 1.61 -7.03
N ALA A 44 3.46 1.51 -7.89
CA ALA A 44 3.53 1.93 -9.28
C ALA A 44 3.76 3.44 -9.40
N ALA A 45 2.99 4.24 -8.66
CA ALA A 45 3.11 5.69 -8.65
C ALA A 45 4.51 6.15 -8.21
N LEU A 46 5.05 5.59 -7.12
CA LEU A 46 6.35 5.96 -6.57
C LEU A 46 7.53 5.43 -7.40
N ARG A 47 7.33 4.44 -8.26
CA ARG A 47 8.33 3.94 -9.21
C ARG A 47 8.28 4.60 -10.59
N GLY A 48 7.36 5.54 -10.80
CA GLY A 48 7.17 6.18 -12.10
C GLY A 48 6.48 5.30 -13.14
N HIS A 49 5.80 4.23 -12.73
CA HIS A 49 5.04 3.35 -13.62
C HIS A 49 3.64 3.90 -13.84
N GLU A 50 3.55 4.98 -14.64
CA GLU A 50 2.31 5.73 -14.86
C GLU A 50 1.14 4.86 -15.36
N ALA A 51 1.39 4.01 -16.35
CA ALA A 51 0.34 3.17 -16.92
C ALA A 51 -0.30 2.23 -15.89
N ASP A 52 0.52 1.63 -15.02
CA ASP A 52 0.06 0.70 -13.99
C ASP A 52 -0.70 1.46 -12.88
N ALA A 53 -0.20 2.63 -12.49
CA ALA A 53 -0.86 3.47 -11.50
C ALA A 53 -2.20 4.01 -12.02
N ALA A 54 -2.25 4.51 -13.26
CA ALA A 54 -3.47 5.03 -13.88
C ALA A 54 -4.54 3.95 -14.12
N ALA A 55 -4.13 2.71 -14.40
CA ALA A 55 -5.05 1.61 -14.69
C ALA A 55 -6.01 1.26 -13.54
N VAL A 56 -5.63 1.56 -12.32
CA VAL A 56 -6.43 1.26 -11.12
C VAL A 56 -7.22 2.46 -10.57
N LEU A 57 -7.14 3.63 -11.22
CA LEU A 57 -7.94 4.79 -10.84
C LEU A 57 -9.41 4.61 -11.23
N SER A 58 -10.31 5.24 -10.48
CA SER A 58 -11.67 5.45 -10.95
C SER A 58 -11.69 6.46 -12.11
N PRO A 59 -12.71 6.43 -12.98
CA PRO A 59 -12.83 7.40 -14.08
C PRO A 59 -12.79 8.85 -13.61
N GLU A 60 -13.45 9.14 -12.49
CA GLU A 60 -13.51 10.48 -11.91
C GLU A 60 -12.14 10.95 -11.41
N LEU A 61 -11.41 10.04 -10.73
CA LEU A 61 -10.07 10.35 -10.24
C LEU A 61 -9.08 10.47 -11.40
N ALA A 62 -9.20 9.66 -12.44
CA ALA A 62 -8.38 9.77 -13.64
C ALA A 62 -8.59 11.10 -14.37
N ALA A 63 -9.84 11.58 -14.47
CA ALA A 63 -10.15 12.90 -15.03
C ALA A 63 -9.52 14.03 -14.17
N TYR A 64 -9.64 13.93 -12.86
CA TYR A 64 -9.00 14.89 -11.94
C TYR A 64 -7.48 14.93 -12.13
N VAL A 65 -6.83 13.78 -12.24
CA VAL A 65 -5.37 13.68 -12.47
C VAL A 65 -4.99 14.38 -13.77
N ALA A 66 -5.72 14.10 -14.85
CA ALA A 66 -5.44 14.69 -16.15
C ALA A 66 -5.52 16.23 -16.15
N GLU A 67 -6.38 16.79 -15.31
CA GLU A 67 -6.59 18.26 -15.22
C GLU A 67 -5.69 18.95 -14.19
N ASN A 68 -5.31 18.27 -13.12
CA ASN A 68 -4.73 18.92 -11.94
C ASN A 68 -3.30 18.46 -11.59
N CYS A 69 -2.85 17.30 -12.11
CA CYS A 69 -1.50 16.82 -11.87
C CYS A 69 -0.50 17.38 -12.91
N PRO A 70 0.76 17.59 -12.54
CA PRO A 70 1.79 17.95 -13.52
C PRO A 70 1.81 16.93 -14.66
N ASP A 71 1.83 17.40 -15.90
CA ASP A 71 1.81 16.59 -17.13
C ASP A 71 0.61 15.63 -17.24
N GLY A 72 -0.43 15.83 -16.44
CA GLY A 72 -1.59 14.94 -16.34
C GLY A 72 -1.24 13.56 -15.78
N ALA A 73 -0.14 13.44 -15.04
CA ALA A 73 0.41 12.17 -14.58
C ALA A 73 0.24 11.97 -13.07
N VAL A 74 -0.31 10.81 -12.67
CA VAL A 74 -0.46 10.47 -11.25
C VAL A 74 0.88 10.31 -10.55
N THR A 75 1.89 9.80 -11.26
CA THR A 75 3.26 9.65 -10.75
C THR A 75 3.88 10.98 -10.40
N ALA A 76 3.62 12.03 -11.19
CA ALA A 76 4.09 13.38 -10.91
C ALA A 76 3.36 13.99 -9.70
N CYS A 77 2.07 13.75 -9.55
CA CYS A 77 1.32 14.20 -8.37
C CYS A 77 1.82 13.58 -7.07
N ILE A 78 2.09 12.28 -7.06
CA ILE A 78 2.50 11.54 -5.84
C ILE A 78 4.00 11.64 -5.63
N GLY A 79 4.81 11.50 -6.69
CA GLY A 79 6.27 11.54 -6.62
C GLY A 79 6.85 12.91 -6.28
N GLY A 80 6.17 13.99 -6.66
CA GLY A 80 6.65 15.37 -6.44
C GLY A 80 6.84 15.79 -4.97
N TYR A 81 6.47 14.91 -4.05
CA TYR A 81 6.62 15.14 -2.59
C TYR A 81 7.73 14.33 -1.95
N ILE A 82 8.34 13.44 -2.71
CA ILE A 82 9.47 12.66 -2.21
C ILE A 82 10.73 13.48 -2.41
N PRO A 83 11.49 13.79 -1.36
CA PRO A 83 12.76 14.47 -1.50
C PRO A 83 13.73 13.66 -2.38
N ASP A 84 14.42 14.33 -3.30
CA ASP A 84 15.36 13.70 -4.23
C ASP A 84 16.50 12.95 -3.53
N ASP A 85 16.88 13.40 -2.34
CA ASP A 85 17.96 12.80 -1.53
C ASP A 85 17.54 11.50 -0.82
N TRP A 86 16.28 11.09 -0.90
CA TRP A 86 15.81 9.82 -0.31
C TRP A 86 16.18 8.59 -1.15
N GLY A 87 16.55 8.79 -2.41
CA GLY A 87 16.95 7.71 -3.32
C GLY A 87 15.77 6.86 -3.78
N ASP A 88 16.07 5.62 -4.18
CA ASP A 88 15.05 4.74 -4.75
C ASP A 88 14.07 4.19 -3.70
N LEU A 89 12.85 3.94 -4.14
CA LEU A 89 11.84 3.24 -3.36
C LEU A 89 12.31 1.82 -3.03
N VAL A 90 12.36 1.49 -1.74
CA VAL A 90 12.66 0.12 -1.28
C VAL A 90 11.40 -0.73 -1.41
N ASP A 91 10.32 -0.35 -0.74
CA ASP A 91 9.04 -1.05 -0.84
C ASP A 91 7.87 -0.20 -0.32
N VAL A 92 6.66 -0.66 -0.67
CA VAL A 92 5.40 -0.17 -0.13
C VAL A 92 4.68 -1.31 0.56
N VAL A 93 4.26 -1.08 1.79
CA VAL A 93 3.52 -2.06 2.58
C VAL A 93 2.18 -1.50 3.05
N TYR A 94 1.19 -2.37 3.19
CA TYR A 94 -0.02 -2.05 3.91
C TYR A 94 0.29 -1.78 5.39
N ARG A 95 -0.34 -0.76 5.97
CA ARG A 95 -0.18 -0.44 7.38
C ARG A 95 -1.45 -0.66 8.18
N ARG A 96 -2.53 -0.03 7.77
CA ARG A 96 -3.85 -0.12 8.44
C ARG A 96 -4.97 0.34 7.52
N SER A 97 -6.21 0.06 7.92
CA SER A 97 -7.39 0.51 7.18
C SER A 97 -8.56 0.82 8.08
N VAL A 98 -9.50 1.58 7.54
CA VAL A 98 -10.82 1.85 8.12
C VAL A 98 -11.87 1.41 7.11
N LEU A 99 -12.78 0.54 7.55
CA LEU A 99 -13.90 0.11 6.73
C LEU A 99 -14.87 1.28 6.54
N GLN A 100 -15.27 1.50 5.31
CA GLN A 100 -16.31 2.44 4.91
C GLN A 100 -17.41 1.69 4.15
N ASP A 101 -18.60 2.26 4.11
CA ASP A 101 -19.74 1.81 3.29
C ASP A 101 -19.93 0.27 3.23
N SER A 102 -20.14 -0.35 4.39
CA SER A 102 -20.54 -1.77 4.50
C SER A 102 -19.70 -2.76 3.68
N GLY A 103 -18.41 -2.52 3.56
CA GLY A 103 -17.47 -3.42 2.86
C GLY A 103 -17.24 -3.09 1.38
N ARG A 104 -17.87 -2.05 0.85
CA ARG A 104 -17.67 -1.60 -0.53
C ARG A 104 -16.58 -0.53 -0.68
N ALA A 105 -16.17 0.06 0.43
CA ALA A 105 -15.10 1.04 0.45
C ALA A 105 -14.18 0.83 1.65
N TRP A 106 -12.90 1.06 1.44
CA TRP A 106 -11.86 1.04 2.47
C TRP A 106 -10.99 2.28 2.36
N ASP A 107 -10.79 2.95 3.49
CA ASP A 107 -9.70 3.90 3.64
C ASP A 107 -8.46 3.14 4.09
N ILE A 108 -7.40 3.21 3.30
CA ILE A 108 -6.21 2.37 3.43
C ILE A 108 -5.00 3.27 3.58
N GLN A 109 -4.22 3.00 4.60
CA GLN A 109 -2.91 3.62 4.77
C GLN A 109 -1.84 2.66 4.30
N THR A 110 -1.05 3.09 3.32
CA THR A 110 0.18 2.44 2.90
C THR A 110 1.38 3.18 3.48
N PHE A 111 2.48 2.47 3.64
CA PHE A 111 3.75 3.01 4.06
C PHE A 111 4.81 2.68 3.01
N ALA A 112 5.43 3.73 2.47
CA ALA A 112 6.52 3.62 1.52
C ALA A 112 7.86 3.92 2.21
N SER A 113 8.88 3.11 1.98
CA SER A 113 10.24 3.28 2.50
C SER A 113 11.24 3.46 1.38
N PHE A 114 12.28 4.26 1.63
CA PHE A 114 13.30 4.67 0.66
C PHE A 114 14.70 4.33 1.17
N GLN A 115 15.69 4.28 0.24
CA GLN A 115 17.06 3.85 0.54
C GLN A 115 17.81 4.79 1.47
N HIS A 116 17.58 6.10 1.33
CA HIS A 116 18.30 7.15 2.02
C HIS A 116 17.32 8.09 2.73
N GLY A 117 17.87 9.01 3.48
CA GLY A 117 17.12 10.01 4.23
C GLY A 117 17.70 10.19 5.63
N GLN A 118 17.39 11.29 6.27
CA GLN A 118 17.80 11.53 7.66
C GLN A 118 16.83 10.83 8.60
N GLY A 119 17.30 9.80 9.28
CA GLY A 119 16.49 9.02 10.22
C GLY A 119 15.65 7.96 9.49
N PHE A 120 14.35 7.95 9.73
CA PHE A 120 13.42 7.02 9.12
C PHE A 120 12.83 7.64 7.86
N SER A 121 13.38 7.29 6.69
CA SER A 121 12.89 7.77 5.40
C SER A 121 11.69 6.94 4.95
N GLY A 122 10.50 7.43 5.28
CA GLY A 122 9.26 6.80 4.86
C GLY A 122 8.10 7.77 4.85
N VAL A 123 7.15 7.51 3.98
CA VAL A 123 5.90 8.26 3.87
C VAL A 123 4.70 7.37 4.05
N CYS A 124 3.67 7.93 4.66
CA CYS A 124 2.36 7.32 4.68
C CYS A 124 1.48 7.97 3.62
N ILE A 125 0.85 7.14 2.79
CA ILE A 125 -0.12 7.55 1.79
C ILE A 125 -1.46 6.99 2.22
N TYR A 126 -2.46 7.84 2.26
CA TYR A 126 -3.83 7.46 2.59
C TYR A 126 -4.67 7.44 1.32
N LEU A 127 -5.34 6.32 1.08
CA LEU A 127 -6.08 6.04 -0.16
C LEU A 127 -7.47 5.55 0.18
N ARG A 128 -8.45 5.87 -0.68
CA ARG A 128 -9.74 5.20 -0.68
C ARG A 128 -9.81 4.25 -1.86
N ALA A 129 -10.04 2.97 -1.57
CA ALA A 129 -10.36 1.96 -2.56
C ALA A 129 -11.86 1.62 -2.47
N GLU A 130 -12.53 1.62 -3.60
CA GLU A 130 -13.96 1.31 -3.69
C GLU A 130 -14.23 0.21 -4.73
N ASN A 131 -15.22 -0.62 -4.43
CA ASN A 131 -15.73 -1.61 -5.36
C ASN A 131 -17.26 -1.68 -5.22
N PRO A 132 -18.00 -1.22 -6.24
CA PRO A 132 -19.46 -1.26 -6.22
C PRO A 132 -20.00 -2.70 -6.19
N THR A 133 -19.19 -3.67 -6.59
CA THR A 133 -19.56 -5.09 -6.65
C THR A 133 -18.48 -5.93 -5.95
N PRO A 134 -18.43 -5.96 -4.59
CA PRO A 134 -17.36 -6.60 -3.83
C PRO A 134 -17.15 -8.10 -4.12
N ALA A 135 -18.16 -8.77 -4.67
CA ALA A 135 -18.04 -10.17 -5.10
C ALA A 135 -17.07 -10.34 -6.28
N ASN A 136 -16.76 -9.26 -7.02
CA ASN A 136 -15.74 -9.25 -8.06
C ASN A 136 -14.43 -8.68 -7.50
N ALA A 137 -13.44 -9.54 -7.24
CA ALA A 137 -12.15 -9.13 -6.68
C ALA A 137 -11.41 -8.10 -7.55
N ASP A 138 -11.60 -8.14 -8.86
CA ASP A 138 -10.92 -7.26 -9.83
C ASP A 138 -11.58 -5.89 -9.98
N GLY A 139 -12.71 -5.67 -9.30
CA GLY A 139 -13.50 -4.43 -9.40
C GLY A 139 -13.01 -3.28 -8.52
N TRP A 140 -11.97 -3.46 -7.73
CA TRP A 140 -11.46 -2.41 -6.85
C TRP A 140 -10.74 -1.32 -7.63
N LYS A 141 -11.08 -0.05 -7.31
CA LYS A 141 -10.48 1.14 -7.89
C LYS A 141 -10.09 2.13 -6.79
N ILE A 142 -9.02 2.87 -7.03
CA ILE A 142 -8.67 4.01 -6.19
C ILE A 142 -9.55 5.18 -6.62
N THR A 143 -10.33 5.69 -5.67
CA THR A 143 -11.27 6.79 -5.92
C THR A 143 -10.81 8.11 -5.32
N ARG A 144 -9.94 8.05 -4.31
CA ARG A 144 -9.39 9.23 -3.62
C ARG A 144 -8.02 8.94 -3.04
N TRP A 145 -7.21 9.98 -2.87
CA TRP A 145 -6.06 9.94 -1.98
C TRP A 145 -5.94 11.23 -1.17
N ALA A 146 -5.38 11.12 0.03
CA ALA A 146 -4.71 12.20 0.71
C ALA A 146 -3.22 11.88 0.62
N GLY A 147 -2.42 12.78 0.07
CA GLY A 147 -1.00 12.57 -0.13
C GLY A 147 -0.25 12.26 1.16
N TRP A 148 0.72 13.05 1.49
CA TRP A 148 1.45 12.91 2.73
C TRP A 148 0.55 13.08 3.95
N VAL A 149 0.47 12.03 4.77
CA VAL A 149 -0.05 12.14 6.13
C VAL A 149 1.01 11.66 7.09
N SER A 150 1.10 12.31 8.25
CA SER A 150 1.93 11.79 9.33
C SER A 150 1.56 10.33 9.60
N CYS A 151 2.57 9.47 9.66
CA CYS A 151 2.37 8.07 9.97
C CYS A 151 1.83 7.84 11.39
N ASP A 152 1.85 8.84 12.24
CA ASP A 152 1.40 8.82 13.63
C ASP A 152 -0.07 9.21 13.80
N VAL A 153 -0.73 9.64 12.72
CA VAL A 153 -2.16 9.95 12.77
C VAL A 153 -2.95 8.71 13.16
N GLU A 154 -3.86 8.87 14.10
CA GLU A 154 -4.78 7.81 14.52
C GLU A 154 -5.55 7.24 13.33
N ASN A 155 -6.11 6.04 13.49
CA ASN A 155 -6.87 5.34 12.46
C ASN A 155 -8.19 6.08 12.14
N LYS A 156 -8.10 7.20 11.42
CA LYS A 156 -9.21 8.02 10.96
C LYS A 156 -9.54 7.68 9.51
N GLY A 157 -10.79 7.85 9.13
CA GLY A 157 -11.20 7.77 7.73
C GLY A 157 -10.57 8.89 6.90
N LEU A 158 -10.49 8.70 5.59
CA LEU A 158 -9.88 9.65 4.66
C LEU A 158 -10.51 11.04 4.72
N ASP A 159 -11.84 11.10 4.90
CA ASP A 159 -12.56 12.38 4.98
C ASP A 159 -12.13 13.22 6.19
N ALA A 160 -11.75 12.59 7.29
CA ALA A 160 -11.21 13.28 8.45
C ALA A 160 -9.80 13.82 8.20
N LEU A 161 -9.00 13.13 7.39
CA LEU A 161 -7.65 13.54 7.02
C LEU A 161 -7.63 14.67 5.98
N ARG A 162 -8.66 14.72 5.14
CA ARG A 162 -8.79 15.78 4.12
C ARG A 162 -8.97 17.18 4.69
N THR A 163 -9.33 17.29 5.95
CA THR A 163 -9.39 18.58 6.67
C THR A 163 -8.08 18.94 7.36
N ASP A 164 -7.07 18.05 7.30
CA ASP A 164 -5.76 18.28 7.89
C ASP A 164 -4.98 19.27 6.99
N PRO A 165 -4.64 20.47 7.49
CA PRO A 165 -3.89 21.45 6.72
C PRO A 165 -2.46 20.98 6.39
N ASP A 166 -1.94 20.01 7.14
CA ASP A 166 -0.62 19.44 6.94
C ASP A 166 -0.62 18.25 5.97
N ALA A 167 -1.78 17.87 5.43
CA ALA A 167 -1.90 16.87 4.38
C ALA A 167 -1.93 17.53 3.00
N PRO A 168 -0.79 17.88 2.40
CA PRO A 168 -0.74 18.41 1.04
C PRO A 168 -1.20 17.32 0.06
N ASN A 169 -1.86 17.72 -1.03
CA ASN A 169 -2.21 16.87 -2.17
C ASN A 169 -3.39 15.95 -1.95
N HIS A 170 -4.49 16.56 -1.66
CA HIS A 170 -5.74 15.84 -1.77
C HIS A 170 -6.16 15.75 -3.24
N ALA A 171 -6.34 14.56 -3.74
CA ALA A 171 -7.30 14.36 -4.81
C ALA A 171 -8.71 14.26 -4.19
N PRO A 172 -9.74 14.69 -4.88
CA PRO A 172 -11.10 14.82 -4.41
C PRO A 172 -11.65 13.52 -3.85
#